data_5a588eb0eae464f143c010d5ad8729ec
#
_entry.id   5a588eb0eae464f143c010d5ad8729ec
#
_cell.length_a   1.000
_cell.length_b   1.000
_cell.length_c   1.000
_cell.angle_alpha   90.00
_cell.angle_beta   90.00
_cell.angle_gamma   90.00
#
_symmetry.space_group_name_H-M   'P 1'
#
loop_
_entity.id
_entity.type
_entity.pdbx_description
1 polymer ?
#
loop_
_entity_poly.entity_id
_entity_poly.type
_entity_poly.pdbx_seq_one_letter_code
_entity_poly.pdbx_strand_id
1 'polypeptide(L)'
;FPVGDSPSVKIGTRSGRVRVEAGEPGIVRIQVDTRNPTFEVTRRGDAILASGERGGRADVTVQAPSMIDIEVSTASADVEVLTPVGRLEVASASGDVAFDTAGRLQTKSASGTVRGNGVEGEARCITASGDIRIGVIGDRADLSTASGDVVIEQCRGELSVASLSGDIRVGQLTGPELNAKSVSGGVRIGIPPRTRLDLDASTLSGKVSLPPSPGPSAEPPEREISVKVRLVSGNLRIDRVD
;
A
#
# COMPACT_ATOMS: atom_id res chain seq x y z
N PHE A 1 25.66 6.80 -11.63
CA PHE A 1 24.99 7.50 -12.74
C PHE A 1 24.55 8.88 -12.26
N PRO A 2 25.04 9.98 -12.86
CA PRO A 2 24.43 11.29 -12.62
C PRO A 2 23.02 11.31 -13.24
N VAL A 3 22.06 11.91 -12.54
CA VAL A 3 20.65 11.96 -12.95
C VAL A 3 20.13 13.39 -12.90
N GLY A 4 19.11 13.67 -13.71
CA GLY A 4 18.41 14.96 -13.74
C GLY A 4 17.32 15.09 -12.69
N ASP A 5 16.30 15.90 -12.99
CA ASP A 5 15.25 16.28 -12.03
C ASP A 5 14.16 15.20 -11.81
N SER A 6 14.04 14.24 -12.73
CA SER A 6 13.00 13.20 -12.66
C SER A 6 13.60 11.80 -12.90
N PRO A 7 14.52 11.37 -12.03
CA PRO A 7 15.15 10.08 -12.20
C PRO A 7 14.18 8.92 -11.95
N SER A 8 14.37 7.84 -12.71
CA SER A 8 13.64 6.60 -12.49
C SER A 8 14.55 5.38 -12.56
N VAL A 9 14.29 4.38 -11.73
CA VAL A 9 15.01 3.11 -11.75
C VAL A 9 14.03 1.97 -11.96
N LYS A 10 14.27 1.18 -13.01
CA LYS A 10 13.52 -0.04 -13.31
C LYS A 10 14.38 -1.25 -13.04
N ILE A 11 13.87 -2.17 -12.21
CA ILE A 11 14.60 -3.36 -11.79
C ILE A 11 13.81 -4.60 -12.19
N GLY A 12 14.46 -5.48 -12.94
CA GLY A 12 13.93 -6.78 -13.34
C GLY A 12 14.80 -7.91 -12.80
N THR A 13 14.29 -8.69 -11.86
CA THR A 13 14.98 -9.88 -11.33
C THR A 13 14.01 -11.03 -11.14
N ARG A 14 14.48 -12.28 -11.20
CA ARG A 14 13.64 -13.42 -10.90
C ARG A 14 13.53 -13.69 -9.41
N SER A 15 14.65 -13.58 -8.71
CA SER A 15 14.73 -13.84 -7.26
C SER A 15 15.90 -13.06 -6.66
N GLY A 16 15.99 -13.02 -5.35
CA GLY A 16 17.01 -12.30 -4.61
C GLY A 16 16.38 -11.21 -3.75
N ARG A 17 17.06 -10.08 -3.62
CA ARG A 17 16.59 -8.93 -2.87
C ARG A 17 16.79 -7.67 -3.68
N VAL A 18 15.80 -6.79 -3.64
CA VAL A 18 15.90 -5.42 -4.14
C VAL A 18 15.86 -4.48 -2.96
N ARG A 19 16.89 -3.68 -2.78
CA ARG A 19 16.99 -2.73 -1.68
C ARG A 19 17.24 -1.33 -2.22
N VAL A 20 16.44 -0.38 -1.80
CA VAL A 20 16.57 1.03 -2.17
C VAL A 20 16.86 1.83 -0.91
N GLU A 21 17.98 2.54 -0.91
CA GLU A 21 18.49 3.31 0.21
C GLU A 21 18.68 4.78 -0.18
N ALA A 22 18.76 5.64 0.83
CA ALA A 22 19.10 7.04 0.60
C ALA A 22 20.52 7.17 0.02
N GLY A 23 20.66 7.97 -1.03
CA GLY A 23 21.90 8.28 -1.69
C GLY A 23 22.16 9.78 -1.80
N GLU A 24 23.22 10.14 -2.51
CA GLU A 24 23.60 11.52 -2.73
C GLU A 24 22.65 12.20 -3.74
N PRO A 25 22.30 13.47 -3.56
CA PRO A 25 21.52 14.22 -4.54
C PRO A 25 22.14 14.20 -5.93
N GLY A 26 21.33 13.99 -6.96
CA GLY A 26 21.76 13.97 -8.35
C GLY A 26 22.56 12.75 -8.80
N ILE A 27 22.73 11.75 -7.93
CA ILE A 27 23.49 10.53 -8.23
C ILE A 27 22.69 9.29 -7.86
N VAL A 28 22.59 8.36 -8.80
CA VAL A 28 22.09 7.00 -8.53
C VAL A 28 23.27 6.03 -8.64
N ARG A 29 23.50 5.26 -7.57
CA ARG A 29 24.45 4.14 -7.54
C ARG A 29 23.68 2.83 -7.50
N ILE A 30 24.05 1.88 -8.36
CA ILE A 30 23.46 0.56 -8.37
C ILE A 30 24.58 -0.44 -8.19
N GLN A 31 24.46 -1.24 -7.14
CA GLN A 31 25.31 -2.39 -6.86
C GLN A 31 24.50 -3.66 -7.11
N VAL A 32 25.06 -4.55 -7.89
CA VAL A 32 24.41 -5.84 -8.23
C VAL A 32 25.33 -6.96 -7.84
N ASP A 33 24.83 -7.88 -7.02
CA ASP A 33 25.46 -9.16 -6.72
C ASP A 33 24.66 -10.27 -7.42
N THR A 34 25.26 -10.83 -8.45
CA THR A 34 24.59 -11.84 -9.27
C THR A 34 25.60 -12.79 -9.91
N ARG A 35 25.18 -14.03 -10.10
CA ARG A 35 25.89 -15.00 -10.93
C ARG A 35 25.36 -15.07 -12.37
N ASN A 36 24.37 -14.26 -12.70
CA ASN A 36 23.80 -14.20 -14.04
C ASN A 36 24.66 -13.33 -14.96
N PRO A 37 25.36 -13.91 -15.95
CA PRO A 37 26.23 -13.14 -16.83
C PRO A 37 25.47 -12.19 -17.79
N THR A 38 24.15 -12.34 -17.93
CA THR A 38 23.31 -11.49 -18.76
C THR A 38 22.65 -10.36 -17.99
N PHE A 39 22.99 -10.18 -16.71
CA PHE A 39 22.46 -9.07 -15.94
C PHE A 39 23.19 -7.78 -16.28
N GLU A 40 22.47 -6.83 -16.80
CA GLU A 40 23.02 -5.56 -17.26
C GLU A 40 22.38 -4.37 -16.56
N VAL A 41 23.17 -3.32 -16.41
CA VAL A 41 22.68 -2.02 -15.94
C VAL A 41 22.91 -1.01 -17.06
N THR A 42 21.82 -0.52 -17.63
CA THR A 42 21.86 0.43 -18.75
C THR A 42 21.15 1.72 -18.37
N ARG A 43 21.60 2.82 -18.95
CA ARG A 43 20.99 4.14 -18.77
C ARG A 43 20.39 4.65 -20.09
N ARG A 44 19.18 5.20 -20.02
CA ARG A 44 18.51 5.87 -21.14
C ARG A 44 17.94 7.20 -20.66
N GLY A 45 18.65 8.30 -20.87
CA GLY A 45 18.28 9.59 -20.29
C GLY A 45 18.33 9.55 -18.76
N ASP A 46 17.24 9.88 -18.11
CA ASP A 46 17.10 9.82 -16.63
C ASP A 46 16.60 8.46 -16.13
N ALA A 47 16.25 7.54 -17.01
CA ALA A 47 15.86 6.20 -16.66
C ALA A 47 17.07 5.26 -16.61
N ILE A 48 17.19 4.49 -15.53
CA ILE A 48 18.18 3.44 -15.35
C ILE A 48 17.45 2.10 -15.30
N LEU A 49 17.87 1.17 -16.14
CA LEU A 49 17.34 -0.18 -16.24
C LEU A 49 18.37 -1.16 -15.72
N ALA A 50 18.03 -1.94 -14.70
CA ALA A 50 18.82 -3.01 -14.14
C ALA A 50 18.08 -4.34 -14.30
N SER A 51 18.46 -5.16 -15.29
CA SER A 51 17.74 -6.41 -15.59
C SER A 51 18.63 -7.43 -16.29
N GLY A 52 18.24 -8.71 -16.20
CA GLY A 52 18.87 -9.81 -16.92
C GLY A 52 17.92 -10.49 -17.90
N GLU A 53 18.36 -10.80 -19.12
CA GLU A 53 17.53 -11.35 -20.20
C GLU A 53 16.76 -12.64 -19.85
N ARG A 54 17.25 -13.45 -18.94
CA ARG A 54 16.62 -14.74 -18.53
C ARG A 54 16.18 -14.77 -17.07
N GLY A 55 16.15 -13.61 -16.40
CA GLY A 55 15.77 -13.53 -15.00
C GLY A 55 16.56 -14.53 -14.15
N GLY A 56 17.65 -14.13 -13.56
CA GLY A 56 18.42 -14.91 -12.59
C GLY A 56 18.17 -14.42 -11.18
N ARG A 57 18.89 -15.01 -10.22
CA ARG A 57 19.01 -14.44 -8.89
C ARG A 57 19.93 -13.21 -8.97
N ALA A 58 19.46 -12.11 -8.47
CA ALA A 58 20.27 -10.91 -8.28
C ALA A 58 19.86 -10.20 -6.99
N ASP A 59 20.84 -9.84 -6.19
CA ASP A 59 20.67 -8.95 -5.07
C ASP A 59 21.08 -7.56 -5.55
N VAL A 60 20.11 -6.64 -5.62
CA VAL A 60 20.28 -5.30 -6.21
C VAL A 60 20.12 -4.27 -5.12
N THR A 61 21.16 -3.49 -4.88
CA THR A 61 21.10 -2.33 -3.97
C THR A 61 21.17 -1.05 -4.78
N VAL A 62 20.20 -0.18 -4.59
CA VAL A 62 20.10 1.13 -5.23
C VAL A 62 20.27 2.20 -4.17
N GLN A 63 21.28 3.04 -4.31
CA GLN A 63 21.41 4.27 -3.53
C GLN A 63 20.98 5.44 -4.43
N ALA A 64 19.94 6.13 -4.02
CA ALA A 64 19.30 7.16 -4.84
C ALA A 64 18.87 8.38 -4.01
N PRO A 65 18.71 9.54 -4.64
CA PRO A 65 18.09 10.68 -3.99
C PRO A 65 16.63 10.36 -3.61
N SER A 66 16.09 11.04 -2.63
CA SER A 66 14.68 10.94 -2.28
C SER A 66 13.77 11.35 -3.45
N MET A 67 12.52 10.88 -3.41
CA MET A 67 11.48 11.18 -4.40
C MET A 67 11.76 10.65 -5.83
N ILE A 68 12.68 9.69 -5.96
CA ILE A 68 12.90 8.95 -7.21
C ILE A 68 11.73 8.01 -7.52
N ASP A 69 11.48 7.77 -8.80
CA ASP A 69 10.51 6.76 -9.23
C ASP A 69 11.17 5.38 -9.33
N ILE A 70 10.57 4.39 -8.67
CA ILE A 70 11.05 3.01 -8.61
C ILE A 70 10.02 2.07 -9.21
N GLU A 71 10.44 1.25 -10.17
CA GLU A 71 9.64 0.17 -10.75
C GLU A 71 10.38 -1.15 -10.55
N VAL A 72 9.75 -2.13 -9.92
CA VAL A 72 10.32 -3.47 -9.68
C VAL A 72 9.42 -4.54 -10.27
N SER A 73 10.00 -5.40 -11.09
CA SER A 73 9.34 -6.61 -11.59
C SER A 73 10.13 -7.84 -11.15
N THR A 74 9.49 -8.71 -10.38
CA THR A 74 10.14 -9.90 -9.85
C THR A 74 9.23 -11.12 -9.81
N ALA A 75 9.80 -12.32 -9.77
CA ALA A 75 9.02 -13.51 -9.46
C ALA A 75 9.00 -13.76 -7.94
N SER A 76 10.16 -13.68 -7.26
CA SER A 76 10.24 -14.02 -5.83
C SER A 76 11.34 -13.26 -5.08
N ALA A 77 11.61 -12.02 -5.45
CA ALA A 77 12.52 -11.19 -4.67
C ALA A 77 11.74 -10.35 -3.66
N ASP A 78 12.32 -10.21 -2.49
CA ASP A 78 11.86 -9.24 -1.51
C ASP A 78 12.28 -7.83 -1.93
N VAL A 79 11.40 -6.87 -1.74
CA VAL A 79 11.61 -5.47 -2.10
C VAL A 79 11.58 -4.61 -0.84
N GLU A 80 12.69 -3.98 -0.52
CA GLU A 80 12.84 -3.07 0.62
C GLU A 80 13.17 -1.66 0.11
N VAL A 81 12.30 -0.70 0.37
CA VAL A 81 12.51 0.72 0.02
C VAL A 81 12.60 1.53 1.30
N LEU A 82 13.80 1.89 1.70
CA LEU A 82 14.12 2.50 2.99
C LEU A 82 14.22 4.03 2.95
N THR A 83 13.87 4.63 1.83
CA THR A 83 13.88 6.09 1.64
C THR A 83 12.57 6.52 1.00
N PRO A 84 12.08 7.73 1.25
CA PRO A 84 10.90 8.26 0.56
C PRO A 84 11.09 8.28 -0.96
N VAL A 85 10.10 7.77 -1.70
CA VAL A 85 10.12 7.71 -3.17
C VAL A 85 8.91 8.43 -3.77
N GLY A 86 9.07 8.94 -5.00
CA GLY A 86 7.99 9.61 -5.71
C GLY A 86 6.89 8.63 -6.12
N ARG A 87 7.24 7.64 -6.93
CA ARG A 87 6.37 6.52 -7.31
C ARG A 87 7.05 5.21 -6.96
N LEU A 88 6.28 4.31 -6.37
CA LEU A 88 6.67 2.92 -6.18
C LEU A 88 5.71 2.01 -6.95
N GLU A 89 6.23 1.32 -7.97
CA GLU A 89 5.49 0.31 -8.71
C GLU A 89 6.16 -1.05 -8.54
N VAL A 90 5.44 -2.03 -8.01
CA VAL A 90 5.95 -3.38 -7.77
C VAL A 90 5.02 -4.43 -8.36
N ALA A 91 5.57 -5.28 -9.21
CA ALA A 91 4.92 -6.48 -9.69
C ALA A 91 5.71 -7.71 -9.23
N SER A 92 5.09 -8.56 -8.39
CA SER A 92 5.71 -9.75 -7.82
C SER A 92 4.79 -10.97 -7.95
N ALA A 93 5.34 -12.16 -8.07
CA ALA A 93 4.55 -13.36 -7.86
C ALA A 93 4.57 -13.78 -6.39
N SER A 94 5.76 -13.75 -5.75
CA SER A 94 5.90 -14.06 -4.33
C SER A 94 7.13 -13.35 -3.76
N GLY A 95 6.98 -12.50 -2.86
CA GLY A 95 8.02 -11.72 -2.22
C GLY A 95 7.37 -10.59 -1.46
N ASP A 96 7.91 -10.28 -0.32
CA ASP A 96 7.39 -9.22 0.51
C ASP A 96 7.83 -7.86 -0.03
N VAL A 97 6.96 -6.87 0.11
CA VAL A 97 7.22 -5.49 -0.25
C VAL A 97 7.16 -4.64 1.01
N ALA A 98 8.28 -4.08 1.39
CA ALA A 98 8.39 -3.16 2.51
C ALA A 98 8.87 -1.80 2.00
N PHE A 99 8.19 -0.72 2.38
CA PHE A 99 8.59 0.63 2.01
C PHE A 99 8.37 1.62 3.15
N ASP A 100 9.16 2.68 3.16
CA ASP A 100 8.98 3.77 4.10
C ASP A 100 7.79 4.64 3.64
N THR A 101 8.00 5.55 2.73
CA THR A 101 6.95 6.44 2.24
C THR A 101 7.00 6.54 0.71
N ALA A 102 5.84 6.57 0.09
CA ALA A 102 5.70 6.77 -1.34
C ALA A 102 4.73 7.91 -1.65
N GLY A 103 5.07 8.74 -2.62
CA GLY A 103 4.14 9.73 -3.15
C GLY A 103 2.95 9.04 -3.84
N ARG A 104 3.22 7.97 -4.60
CA ARG A 104 2.21 7.09 -5.21
C ARG A 104 2.66 5.63 -5.13
N LEU A 105 1.72 4.76 -4.79
CA LEU A 105 1.95 3.32 -4.69
C LEU A 105 1.09 2.54 -5.69
N GLN A 106 1.72 1.64 -6.44
CA GLN A 106 1.03 0.62 -7.22
C GLN A 106 1.69 -0.73 -6.99
N THR A 107 0.98 -1.67 -6.38
CA THR A 107 1.51 -3.01 -6.11
C THR A 107 0.57 -4.08 -6.64
N LYS A 108 1.14 -5.05 -7.34
CA LYS A 108 0.44 -6.28 -7.76
C LYS A 108 1.27 -7.47 -7.30
N SER A 109 0.67 -8.32 -6.46
CA SER A 109 1.32 -9.53 -5.97
C SER A 109 0.38 -10.74 -6.06
N ALA A 110 0.93 -11.93 -6.26
CA ALA A 110 0.12 -13.14 -6.05
C ALA A 110 0.21 -13.60 -4.59
N SER A 111 1.41 -13.54 -4.00
CA SER A 111 1.63 -13.90 -2.58
C SER A 111 2.72 -12.99 -2.01
N GLY A 112 2.57 -12.57 -0.82
CA GLY A 112 3.52 -11.71 -0.13
C GLY A 112 2.84 -10.53 0.55
N THR A 113 3.40 -10.10 1.63
CA THR A 113 2.91 -8.98 2.41
C THR A 113 3.34 -7.66 1.79
N VAL A 114 2.42 -6.71 1.69
CA VAL A 114 2.73 -5.32 1.37
C VAL A 114 2.68 -4.50 2.66
N ARG A 115 3.81 -3.93 3.06
CA ARG A 115 3.91 -3.11 4.27
C ARG A 115 4.56 -1.78 3.98
N GLY A 116 3.95 -0.69 4.41
CA GLY A 116 4.48 0.65 4.27
C GLY A 116 4.10 1.57 5.42
N ASN A 117 4.94 2.55 5.71
CA ASN A 117 4.65 3.56 6.72
C ASN A 117 3.64 4.59 6.20
N GLY A 118 3.74 4.98 4.92
CA GLY A 118 2.80 5.95 4.37
C GLY A 118 2.76 6.02 2.84
N VAL A 119 1.60 6.45 2.33
CA VAL A 119 1.40 6.87 0.94
C VAL A 119 0.75 8.25 0.97
N GLU A 120 1.42 9.25 0.42
CA GLU A 120 0.93 10.62 0.46
C GLU A 120 -0.22 10.86 -0.52
N GLY A 121 -0.11 10.30 -1.72
CA GLY A 121 -1.13 10.39 -2.79
C GLY A 121 -1.91 9.08 -2.94
N GLU A 122 -2.04 8.63 -4.19
CA GLU A 122 -2.84 7.46 -4.54
C GLU A 122 -2.12 6.14 -4.20
N ALA A 123 -2.84 5.23 -3.54
CA ALA A 123 -2.40 3.86 -3.26
C ALA A 123 -3.29 2.85 -4.00
N ARG A 124 -2.69 1.99 -4.81
CA ARG A 124 -3.37 0.86 -5.41
C ARG A 124 -2.62 -0.44 -5.13
N CYS A 125 -3.21 -1.31 -4.33
CA CYS A 125 -2.63 -2.61 -4.00
C CYS A 125 -3.60 -3.74 -4.32
N ILE A 126 -3.11 -4.71 -5.10
CA ILE A 126 -3.87 -5.91 -5.44
C ILE A 126 -3.01 -7.12 -5.10
N THR A 127 -3.50 -7.99 -4.25
CA THR A 127 -2.85 -9.26 -3.93
C THR A 127 -3.84 -10.43 -3.97
N ALA A 128 -3.39 -11.63 -4.28
CA ALA A 128 -4.26 -12.80 -4.18
C ALA A 128 -4.18 -13.42 -2.79
N SER A 129 -2.98 -13.59 -2.24
CA SER A 129 -2.79 -14.16 -0.91
C SER A 129 -1.68 -13.40 -0.19
N GLY A 130 -2.03 -12.39 0.51
CA GLY A 130 -1.07 -11.58 1.26
C GLY A 130 -1.77 -10.46 1.98
N ASP A 131 -1.16 -10.05 3.06
CA ASP A 131 -1.67 -8.96 3.86
C ASP A 131 -1.25 -7.60 3.26
N ILE A 132 -2.09 -6.61 3.45
CA ILE A 132 -1.79 -5.22 3.12
C ILE A 132 -1.79 -4.43 4.41
N ARG A 133 -0.63 -3.86 4.79
CA ARG A 133 -0.47 -3.05 5.99
C ARG A 133 0.13 -1.70 5.63
N ILE A 134 -0.64 -0.64 5.76
CA ILE A 134 -0.20 0.73 5.47
C ILE A 134 -0.50 1.62 6.68
N GLY A 135 0.50 2.34 7.15
CA GLY A 135 0.34 3.27 8.26
C GLY A 135 -0.60 4.41 7.88
N VAL A 136 -0.20 5.30 7.01
CA VAL A 136 -0.99 6.48 6.64
C VAL A 136 -1.28 6.51 5.14
N ILE A 137 -2.54 6.79 4.80
CA ILE A 137 -2.97 7.08 3.43
C ILE A 137 -3.46 8.52 3.38
N GLY A 138 -2.79 9.35 2.56
CA GLY A 138 -3.06 10.78 2.45
C GLY A 138 -4.24 11.12 1.56
N ASP A 139 -4.37 10.45 0.40
CA ASP A 139 -5.38 10.76 -0.59
C ASP A 139 -6.25 9.52 -0.88
N ARG A 140 -6.25 8.98 -2.05
CA ARG A 140 -7.12 7.88 -2.47
C ARG A 140 -6.46 6.53 -2.34
N ALA A 141 -7.19 5.52 -1.84
CA ALA A 141 -6.72 4.15 -1.87
C ALA A 141 -7.74 3.15 -2.45
N ASP A 142 -7.22 2.23 -3.27
CA ASP A 142 -7.95 1.08 -3.81
C ASP A 142 -7.16 -0.19 -3.48
N LEU A 143 -7.61 -0.90 -2.44
CA LEU A 143 -6.91 -2.04 -1.87
C LEU A 143 -7.75 -3.31 -2.03
N SER A 144 -7.17 -4.36 -2.57
CA SER A 144 -7.89 -5.61 -2.82
C SER A 144 -7.04 -6.83 -2.50
N THR A 145 -7.60 -7.77 -1.75
CA THR A 145 -7.01 -9.08 -1.48
C THR A 145 -8.04 -10.18 -1.62
N ALA A 146 -7.64 -11.37 -2.06
CA ALA A 146 -8.53 -12.51 -1.99
C ALA A 146 -8.41 -13.21 -0.63
N SER A 147 -7.21 -13.42 -0.13
CA SER A 147 -6.98 -14.01 1.19
C SER A 147 -5.88 -13.27 1.92
N GLY A 148 -6.22 -12.51 2.88
CA GLY A 148 -5.31 -11.72 3.70
C GLY A 148 -6.02 -10.57 4.39
N ASP A 149 -5.41 -10.07 5.42
CA ASP A 149 -5.91 -8.94 6.18
C ASP A 149 -5.49 -7.62 5.54
N VAL A 150 -6.39 -6.64 5.60
CA VAL A 150 -6.08 -5.26 5.24
C VAL A 150 -6.09 -4.40 6.50
N VAL A 151 -4.94 -3.84 6.84
CA VAL A 151 -4.77 -2.99 8.01
C VAL A 151 -4.25 -1.62 7.58
N ILE A 152 -5.01 -0.59 7.90
CA ILE A 152 -4.66 0.81 7.68
C ILE A 152 -4.73 1.50 9.03
N GLU A 153 -3.67 2.16 9.46
CA GLU A 153 -3.69 2.88 10.74
C GLU A 153 -4.47 4.18 10.63
N GLN A 154 -4.21 4.97 9.58
CA GLN A 154 -4.94 6.22 9.33
C GLN A 154 -5.24 6.40 7.84
N CYS A 155 -6.48 6.75 7.51
CA CYS A 155 -6.88 7.15 6.16
C CYS A 155 -7.49 8.54 6.18
N ARG A 156 -6.90 9.46 5.39
CA ARG A 156 -7.32 10.87 5.30
C ARG A 156 -8.12 11.16 4.04
N GLY A 157 -8.06 10.28 3.05
CA GLY A 157 -8.76 10.43 1.78
C GLY A 157 -9.83 9.38 1.54
N GLU A 158 -10.18 9.16 0.29
CA GLU A 158 -11.16 8.17 -0.11
C GLU A 158 -10.58 6.75 -0.02
N LEU A 159 -11.35 5.82 0.55
CA LEU A 159 -10.90 4.44 0.71
C LEU A 159 -11.87 3.44 0.11
N SER A 160 -11.38 2.65 -0.83
CA SER A 160 -12.06 1.47 -1.35
C SER A 160 -11.28 0.22 -0.96
N VAL A 161 -11.90 -0.70 -0.24
CA VAL A 161 -11.26 -1.93 0.21
C VAL A 161 -12.14 -3.13 -0.10
N ALA A 162 -11.54 -4.17 -0.69
CA ALA A 162 -12.23 -5.43 -0.95
C ALA A 162 -11.40 -6.63 -0.47
N SER A 163 -12.05 -7.56 0.26
CA SER A 163 -11.48 -8.85 0.64
C SER A 163 -12.47 -9.97 0.37
N LEU A 164 -12.01 -11.14 -0.09
CA LEU A 164 -12.86 -12.33 -0.11
C LEU A 164 -12.79 -13.06 1.23
N SER A 165 -11.61 -13.15 1.83
CA SER A 165 -11.40 -13.82 3.11
C SER A 165 -10.28 -13.14 3.88
N GLY A 166 -10.63 -12.48 4.94
CA GLY A 166 -9.72 -11.70 5.80
C GLY A 166 -10.40 -10.48 6.40
N ASP A 167 -9.86 -10.01 7.47
CA ASP A 167 -10.36 -8.86 8.20
C ASP A 167 -9.90 -7.54 7.57
N ILE A 168 -10.76 -6.55 7.60
CA ILE A 168 -10.45 -5.17 7.21
C ILE A 168 -10.44 -4.32 8.48
N ARG A 169 -9.31 -3.67 8.76
CA ARG A 169 -9.15 -2.76 9.90
C ARG A 169 -8.68 -1.39 9.44
N VAL A 170 -9.45 -0.38 9.78
CA VAL A 170 -9.09 1.03 9.62
C VAL A 170 -9.03 1.65 11.00
N GLY A 171 -7.84 1.98 11.48
CA GLY A 171 -7.62 2.51 12.81
C GLY A 171 -8.32 3.86 12.99
N GLN A 172 -8.08 4.79 12.08
CA GLN A 172 -8.74 6.09 12.08
C GLN A 172 -9.09 6.53 10.66
N LEU A 173 -10.37 6.71 10.39
CA LEU A 173 -10.88 7.26 9.13
C LEU A 173 -11.23 8.72 9.32
N THR A 174 -10.49 9.60 8.64
CA THR A 174 -10.76 11.05 8.62
C THR A 174 -11.18 11.55 7.25
N GLY A 175 -11.05 10.70 6.24
CA GLY A 175 -11.47 10.98 4.86
C GLY A 175 -12.98 10.95 4.68
N PRO A 176 -13.48 11.50 3.56
CA PRO A 176 -14.91 11.70 3.34
C PRO A 176 -15.69 10.42 3.05
N GLU A 177 -15.05 9.41 2.46
CA GLU A 177 -15.75 8.21 2.00
C GLU A 177 -14.93 6.92 2.25
N LEU A 178 -15.63 5.89 2.71
CA LEU A 178 -15.15 4.51 2.77
C LEU A 178 -16.14 3.58 2.09
N ASN A 179 -15.63 2.74 1.19
CA ASN A 179 -16.37 1.65 0.57
C ASN A 179 -15.66 0.32 0.89
N ALA A 180 -16.24 -0.49 1.78
CA ALA A 180 -15.66 -1.77 2.18
C ALA A 180 -16.55 -2.94 1.75
N LYS A 181 -15.93 -3.95 1.15
CA LYS A 181 -16.60 -5.19 0.74
C LYS A 181 -15.85 -6.39 1.28
N SER A 182 -16.54 -7.32 1.96
CA SER A 182 -15.97 -8.59 2.37
C SER A 182 -16.97 -9.72 2.17
N VAL A 183 -16.48 -10.89 1.76
CA VAL A 183 -17.31 -12.10 1.69
C VAL A 183 -17.23 -12.83 3.02
N SER A 184 -16.05 -13.05 3.56
CA SER A 184 -15.84 -13.70 4.86
C SER A 184 -14.76 -12.98 5.63
N GLY A 185 -15.13 -12.33 6.69
CA GLY A 185 -14.25 -11.53 7.54
C GLY A 185 -14.95 -10.32 8.14
N GLY A 186 -14.41 -9.83 9.23
CA GLY A 186 -14.92 -8.66 9.94
C GLY A 186 -14.40 -7.35 9.34
N VAL A 187 -15.19 -6.30 9.51
CA VAL A 187 -14.76 -4.92 9.20
C VAL A 187 -14.79 -4.10 10.48
N ARG A 188 -13.65 -3.50 10.82
CA ARG A 188 -13.53 -2.59 11.96
C ARG A 188 -13.03 -1.24 11.52
N ILE A 189 -13.74 -0.19 11.92
CA ILE A 189 -13.46 1.19 11.51
C ILE A 189 -13.45 2.08 12.74
N GLY A 190 -12.37 2.80 12.95
CA GLY A 190 -12.28 3.90 13.89
C GLY A 190 -12.66 5.21 13.22
N ILE A 191 -13.52 6.00 13.85
CA ILE A 191 -13.87 7.35 13.41
C ILE A 191 -13.56 8.35 14.52
N PRO A 192 -13.09 9.58 14.18
CA PRO A 192 -12.85 10.60 15.20
C PRO A 192 -14.12 11.00 15.96
N PRO A 193 -13.97 11.55 17.17
CA PRO A 193 -15.07 12.22 17.85
C PRO A 193 -15.68 13.32 16.98
N ARG A 194 -16.90 13.74 17.26
CA ARG A 194 -17.61 14.83 16.55
C ARG A 194 -17.73 14.61 15.03
N THR A 195 -17.77 13.34 14.61
CA THR A 195 -18.02 12.93 13.23
C THR A 195 -19.49 12.55 13.06
N ARG A 196 -20.15 13.14 12.05
CA ARG A 196 -21.43 12.68 11.55
C ARG A 196 -21.18 11.50 10.63
N LEU A 197 -21.78 10.38 10.94
CA LEU A 197 -21.64 9.15 10.17
C LEU A 197 -22.89 8.94 9.31
N ASP A 198 -22.73 8.95 7.99
CA ASP A 198 -23.72 8.45 7.04
C ASP A 198 -23.37 6.99 6.71
N LEU A 199 -24.18 6.04 7.20
CA LEU A 199 -23.87 4.63 7.12
C LEU A 199 -24.88 3.87 6.25
N ASP A 200 -24.38 3.25 5.19
CA ASP A 200 -25.08 2.26 4.39
C ASP A 200 -24.39 0.88 4.56
N ALA A 201 -24.90 0.07 5.48
CA ALA A 201 -24.32 -1.23 5.82
C ALA A 201 -25.30 -2.38 5.61
N SER A 202 -24.82 -3.47 5.01
CA SER A 202 -25.56 -4.72 4.90
C SER A 202 -24.68 -5.92 5.17
N THR A 203 -25.22 -6.89 5.91
CA THR A 203 -24.61 -8.21 6.12
C THR A 203 -25.69 -9.28 6.03
N LEU A 204 -25.40 -10.41 5.40
CA LEU A 204 -26.34 -11.56 5.39
C LEU A 204 -26.23 -12.37 6.70
N SER A 205 -25.02 -12.48 7.23
CA SER A 205 -24.79 -13.18 8.51
C SER A 205 -23.71 -12.45 9.30
N GLY A 206 -24.11 -11.86 10.41
CA GLY A 206 -23.20 -11.11 11.29
C GLY A 206 -23.90 -10.03 12.09
N LYS A 207 -23.12 -9.35 12.91
CA LYS A 207 -23.59 -8.26 13.78
C LYS A 207 -23.05 -6.93 13.30
N VAL A 208 -23.88 -5.90 13.37
CA VAL A 208 -23.46 -4.51 13.18
C VAL A 208 -23.43 -3.83 14.53
N SER A 209 -22.25 -3.37 14.93
CA SER A 209 -22.03 -2.64 16.18
C SER A 209 -21.61 -1.21 15.86
N LEU A 210 -22.37 -0.25 16.34
CA LEU A 210 -22.14 1.16 16.10
C LEU A 210 -21.75 1.88 17.39
N PRO A 211 -21.00 2.97 17.31
CA PRO A 211 -20.75 3.80 18.47
C PRO A 211 -22.04 4.42 18.98
N PRO A 212 -22.13 4.75 20.28
CA PRO A 212 -23.29 5.41 20.82
C PRO A 212 -23.57 6.73 20.09
N SER A 213 -24.84 7.02 19.84
CA SER A 213 -25.26 8.29 19.24
C SER A 213 -24.86 9.45 20.16
N PRO A 214 -24.38 10.57 19.62
CA PRO A 214 -24.18 11.78 20.40
C PRO A 214 -25.51 12.19 21.08
N GLY A 215 -25.44 12.53 22.35
CA GLY A 215 -26.62 13.00 23.07
C GLY A 215 -27.14 14.36 22.54
N PRO A 216 -28.33 14.81 22.95
CA PRO A 216 -28.94 16.05 22.47
C PRO A 216 -28.13 17.32 22.82
N SER A 217 -27.19 17.22 23.75
CA SER A 217 -26.25 18.30 24.14
C SER A 217 -24.92 18.22 23.44
N ALA A 218 -24.76 17.35 22.44
CA ALA A 218 -23.49 17.21 21.73
C ALA A 218 -23.18 18.44 20.88
N GLU A 219 -21.94 18.83 20.87
CA GLU A 219 -21.44 19.87 19.95
C GLU A 219 -21.70 19.48 18.49
N PRO A 220 -21.91 20.46 17.60
CA PRO A 220 -22.14 20.17 16.19
C PRO A 220 -20.97 19.36 15.59
N PRO A 221 -21.25 18.49 14.61
CA PRO A 221 -20.23 17.69 13.98
C PRO A 221 -19.24 18.58 13.22
N GLU A 222 -17.97 18.25 13.31
CA GLU A 222 -16.89 18.94 12.59
C GLU A 222 -16.71 18.40 11.18
N ARG A 223 -17.13 17.16 10.96
CA ARG A 223 -16.99 16.45 9.68
C ARG A 223 -18.13 15.49 9.44
N GLU A 224 -18.34 15.17 8.17
CA GLU A 224 -19.27 14.14 7.73
C GLU A 224 -18.50 13.07 6.96
N ILE A 225 -18.75 11.79 7.28
CA ILE A 225 -18.10 10.65 6.64
C ILE A 225 -19.18 9.70 6.15
N SER A 226 -19.11 9.35 4.87
CA SER A 226 -19.96 8.34 4.26
C SER A 226 -19.27 6.99 4.31
N VAL A 227 -19.92 5.99 4.89
CA VAL A 227 -19.40 4.62 5.01
C VAL A 227 -20.36 3.64 4.36
N LYS A 228 -19.90 2.98 3.31
CA LYS A 228 -20.64 1.92 2.64
C LYS A 228 -19.98 0.58 2.92
N VAL A 229 -20.68 -0.35 3.55
CA VAL A 229 -20.15 -1.68 3.89
C VAL A 229 -21.07 -2.77 3.38
N ARG A 230 -20.51 -3.71 2.63
CA ARG A 230 -21.23 -4.89 2.14
C ARG A 230 -20.49 -6.14 2.61
N LEU A 231 -21.16 -6.93 3.46
CA LEU A 231 -20.66 -8.19 3.98
C LEU A 231 -21.59 -9.34 3.60
N VAL A 232 -21.01 -10.50 3.29
CA VAL A 232 -21.80 -11.72 3.19
C VAL A 232 -21.81 -12.41 4.55
N SER A 233 -20.65 -12.68 5.14
CA SER A 233 -20.51 -13.25 6.47
C SER A 233 -19.41 -12.52 7.23
N GLY A 234 -19.78 -11.88 8.32
CA GLY A 234 -18.84 -11.12 9.14
C GLY A 234 -19.49 -10.01 9.94
N ASN A 235 -18.76 -9.51 10.90
CA ASN A 235 -19.24 -8.45 11.79
C ASN A 235 -18.70 -7.09 11.32
N LEU A 236 -19.56 -6.08 11.38
CA LEU A 236 -19.15 -4.69 11.25
C LEU A 236 -19.06 -4.07 12.64
N ARG A 237 -17.95 -3.44 12.93
CA ARG A 237 -17.78 -2.64 14.13
C ARG A 237 -17.24 -1.27 13.78
N ILE A 238 -17.93 -0.23 14.23
CA ILE A 238 -17.48 1.15 14.13
C ILE A 238 -17.32 1.69 15.55
N ASP A 239 -16.14 2.19 15.86
CA ASP A 239 -15.81 2.75 17.18
C ASP A 239 -15.40 4.22 17.03
N ARG A 240 -15.61 5.04 18.05
CA ARG A 240 -15.01 6.37 18.13
C ARG A 240 -13.61 6.23 18.73
N VAL A 241 -12.64 6.84 18.07
CA VAL A 241 -11.22 6.78 18.46
C VAL A 241 -10.68 8.21 18.53
N ASP A 242 -9.83 8.45 19.53
CA ASP A 242 -9.18 9.75 19.74
C ASP A 242 -8.03 9.98 18.77
#